data_486adceef81ece1fa80baaacd3c5c076
#
_entry.id   486adceef81ece1fa80baaacd3c5c076
#
_cell.length_a   1.000
_cell.length_b   1.000
_cell.length_c   1.000
_cell.angle_alpha   90.00
_cell.angle_beta   90.00
_cell.angle_gamma   90.00
#
_symmetry.space_group_name_H-M   'P 1'
#
loop_
_entity.id
_entity.type
_entity.pdbx_description
1 polymer ?
#
loop_
_entity_poly.entity_id
_entity_poly.type
_entity_poly.pdbx_seq_one_letter_code
_entity_poly.pdbx_strand_id
1 'polypeptide(L)'
;TSPLPPDPHMCSSDEEQTRSPLSLYSEYQRMDIELRSPHAMPASHWHGQVEINVPFDGDVEYLINNEVVQIKQGHITLFWACTPHQLTRPGSCQSMAIFNLPMHLFLSWPLDRELINHVTHGMVIKSLASQQLSTFEVQRWQQELNNPNEQIRQLAIDEIGLMLKRFSLSGWQPILVNKTSR
;
A
#
# COMPACT_ATOMS: atom_id res chain seq x y z
N THR A 1 5.66 13.89 22.82
CA THR A 1 4.59 12.89 22.81
C THR A 1 4.36 12.48 21.39
N SER A 2 4.76 11.25 21.05
CA SER A 2 4.45 10.67 19.74
C SER A 2 2.94 10.70 19.56
N PRO A 3 2.42 11.09 18.39
CA PRO A 3 1.00 10.91 18.13
C PRO A 3 0.67 9.44 18.30
N LEU A 4 -0.39 9.16 19.03
CA LEU A 4 -0.94 7.82 19.13
C LEU A 4 -1.23 7.30 17.72
N PRO A 5 -1.02 6.01 17.44
CA PRO A 5 -1.46 5.43 16.19
C PRO A 5 -2.95 5.74 15.99
N PRO A 6 -3.40 5.98 14.77
CA PRO A 6 -4.81 6.25 14.53
C PRO A 6 -5.64 5.11 15.09
N ASP A 7 -6.69 5.46 15.81
CA ASP A 7 -7.66 4.50 16.31
C ASP A 7 -8.22 3.72 15.11
N PRO A 8 -8.17 2.39 15.11
CA PRO A 8 -8.74 1.57 14.03
C PRO A 8 -10.20 1.92 13.70
N HIS A 9 -10.91 2.49 14.65
CA HIS A 9 -12.29 2.95 14.47
C HIS A 9 -12.43 4.30 13.76
N MET A 10 -11.31 5.05 13.59
CA MET A 10 -11.30 6.33 12.88
C MET A 10 -11.03 6.21 11.37
N CYS A 11 -10.83 5.01 10.85
CA CYS A 11 -10.62 4.77 9.42
C CYS A 11 -11.93 4.70 8.62
N SER A 12 -12.91 5.50 8.98
CA SER A 12 -14.11 5.69 8.17
C SER A 12 -13.96 6.95 7.35
N SER A 13 -13.77 6.82 6.05
CA SER A 13 -13.84 7.95 5.13
C SER A 13 -15.30 8.40 5.03
N ASP A 14 -15.52 9.69 4.87
CA ASP A 14 -16.86 10.25 4.63
C ASP A 14 -17.55 9.63 3.41
N GLU A 15 -16.81 8.99 2.52
CA GLU A 15 -17.34 8.22 1.39
C GLU A 15 -18.10 6.95 1.83
N GLU A 16 -17.85 6.42 3.02
CA GLU A 16 -18.55 5.24 3.54
C GLU A 16 -20.02 5.51 3.87
N GLN A 17 -20.37 6.74 4.17
CA GLN A 17 -21.74 7.07 4.62
C GLN A 17 -22.80 6.99 3.50
N THR A 18 -22.37 6.92 2.25
CA THR A 18 -23.28 6.89 1.08
C THR A 18 -23.44 5.50 0.46
N ARG A 19 -22.68 4.49 0.91
CA ARG A 19 -22.69 3.14 0.34
C ARG A 19 -23.52 2.17 1.18
N SER A 20 -24.11 1.15 0.52
CA SER A 20 -24.83 0.12 1.24
C SER A 20 -23.88 -0.73 2.09
N PRO A 21 -24.32 -1.23 3.27
CA PRO A 21 -23.48 -2.08 4.13
C PRO A 21 -22.89 -3.31 3.43
N LEU A 22 -23.61 -3.90 2.49
CA LEU A 22 -23.15 -5.07 1.72
C LEU A 22 -22.03 -4.69 0.73
N SER A 23 -22.11 -3.51 0.14
CA SER A 23 -21.08 -2.98 -0.75
C SER A 23 -19.78 -2.71 0.00
N LEU A 24 -19.86 -2.08 1.16
CA LEU A 24 -18.71 -1.82 2.03
C LEU A 24 -18.02 -3.12 2.45
N TYR A 25 -18.77 -4.11 2.90
CA TYR A 25 -18.24 -5.39 3.33
C TYR A 25 -17.46 -6.10 2.21
N SER A 26 -17.96 -6.08 0.98
CA SER A 26 -17.29 -6.69 -0.17
C SER A 26 -15.99 -5.97 -0.54
N GLU A 27 -15.94 -4.64 -0.45
CA GLU A 27 -14.74 -3.84 -0.75
C GLU A 27 -13.62 -4.07 0.26
N TYR A 28 -13.94 -4.10 1.56
CA TYR A 28 -12.95 -4.37 2.61
C TYR A 28 -12.35 -5.77 2.58
N GLN A 29 -13.03 -6.71 1.95
CA GLN A 29 -12.56 -8.09 1.85
C GLN A 29 -11.80 -8.39 0.57
N ARG A 30 -11.80 -7.48 -0.41
CA ARG A 30 -11.19 -7.70 -1.71
C ARG A 30 -9.86 -6.96 -1.81
N MET A 31 -8.86 -7.68 -2.31
CA MET A 31 -7.66 -7.06 -2.80
C MET A 31 -8.00 -6.29 -4.09
N ASP A 32 -7.46 -5.08 -4.21
CA ASP A 32 -7.57 -4.25 -5.38
C ASP A 32 -6.17 -3.84 -5.86
N ILE A 33 -6.00 -3.79 -7.17
CA ILE A 33 -4.76 -3.33 -7.80
C ILE A 33 -5.11 -2.29 -8.85
N GLU A 34 -4.52 -1.11 -8.73
CA GLU A 34 -4.56 -0.07 -9.74
C GLU A 34 -3.20 0.00 -10.44
N LEU A 35 -3.22 0.00 -11.76
CA LEU A 35 -2.06 0.32 -12.59
C LEU A 35 -2.41 1.58 -13.37
N ARG A 36 -1.74 2.70 -13.06
CA ARG A 36 -2.13 4.00 -13.59
C ARG A 36 -0.96 4.96 -13.75
N SER A 37 -1.21 6.01 -14.55
CA SER A 37 -0.36 7.19 -14.56
C SER A 37 -0.65 8.02 -13.30
N PRO A 38 0.37 8.29 -12.48
CA PRO A 38 0.14 9.04 -11.24
C PRO A 38 -0.14 10.51 -11.51
N HIS A 39 -1.06 11.07 -10.74
CA HIS A 39 -1.39 12.49 -10.76
C HIS A 39 -1.32 13.06 -9.35
N ALA A 40 -0.87 14.30 -9.22
CA ALA A 40 -0.88 15.00 -7.94
C ALA A 40 -2.30 15.06 -7.39
N MET A 41 -2.45 14.66 -6.13
CA MET A 41 -3.74 14.67 -5.44
C MET A 41 -3.97 16.03 -4.79
N PRO A 42 -5.22 16.55 -4.79
CA PRO A 42 -5.52 17.87 -4.22
C PRO A 42 -5.49 17.89 -2.70
N ALA A 43 -5.64 16.75 -2.03
CA ALA A 43 -5.70 16.64 -0.57
C ALA A 43 -5.28 15.24 -0.10
N SER A 44 -4.93 15.13 1.18
CA SER A 44 -4.73 13.84 1.82
C SER A 44 -6.02 13.05 1.91
N HIS A 45 -5.92 11.73 1.81
CA HIS A 45 -7.00 10.81 2.07
C HIS A 45 -6.51 9.65 2.94
N TRP A 46 -7.43 8.82 3.42
CA TRP A 46 -7.15 7.61 4.20
C TRP A 46 -8.23 6.56 3.98
N HIS A 47 -7.87 5.30 4.17
CA HIS A 47 -8.79 4.16 4.08
C HIS A 47 -8.26 2.98 4.91
N GLY A 48 -9.10 1.95 5.13
CA GLY A 48 -8.81 0.87 6.08
C GLY A 48 -7.83 -0.21 5.60
N GLN A 49 -7.42 -0.21 4.34
CA GLN A 49 -6.54 -1.24 3.78
C GLN A 49 -5.06 -0.96 4.06
N VAL A 50 -4.24 -1.99 3.87
CA VAL A 50 -2.80 -1.84 3.70
C VAL A 50 -2.52 -1.47 2.26
N GLU A 51 -1.68 -0.47 2.03
CA GLU A 51 -1.35 0.02 0.70
C GLU A 51 0.10 -0.28 0.35
N ILE A 52 0.31 -0.71 -0.90
CA ILE A 52 1.63 -0.89 -1.50
C ILE A 52 1.71 0.02 -2.72
N ASN A 53 2.79 0.81 -2.82
CA ASN A 53 3.07 1.67 -3.96
C ASN A 53 4.37 1.27 -4.64
N VAL A 54 4.34 1.11 -5.96
CA VAL A 54 5.50 0.78 -6.78
C VAL A 54 5.51 1.65 -8.03
N PRO A 55 6.37 2.66 -8.13
CA PRO A 55 6.57 3.38 -9.39
C PRO A 55 7.49 2.58 -10.31
N PHE A 56 7.17 2.50 -11.62
CA PHE A 56 7.92 1.67 -12.56
C PHE A 56 8.96 2.45 -13.37
N ASP A 57 8.70 3.68 -13.71
CA ASP A 57 9.47 4.44 -14.70
C ASP A 57 9.91 5.85 -14.24
N GLY A 58 9.92 6.08 -12.96
CA GLY A 58 10.38 7.32 -12.35
C GLY A 58 10.10 7.35 -10.86
N ASP A 59 10.75 8.25 -10.14
CA ASP A 59 10.52 8.44 -8.71
C ASP A 59 9.25 9.27 -8.48
N VAL A 60 8.56 9.00 -7.38
CA VAL A 60 7.38 9.78 -6.96
C VAL A 60 7.57 10.29 -5.54
N GLU A 61 6.87 11.36 -5.19
CA GLU A 61 6.86 11.92 -3.85
C GLU A 61 5.45 11.85 -3.26
N TYR A 62 5.38 11.36 -2.05
CA TYR A 62 4.18 11.33 -1.22
C TYR A 62 4.36 12.18 0.03
N LEU A 63 3.26 12.67 0.53
CA LEU A 63 3.12 13.13 1.90
C LEU A 63 2.36 12.07 2.67
N ILE A 64 2.99 11.42 3.66
CA ILE A 64 2.38 10.38 4.47
C ILE A 64 2.53 10.78 5.93
N ASN A 65 1.43 10.93 6.63
CA ASN A 65 1.39 11.42 8.03
C ASN A 65 2.20 12.72 8.21
N ASN A 66 2.04 13.67 7.29
CA ASN A 66 2.77 14.95 7.24
C ASN A 66 4.29 14.83 7.02
N GLU A 67 4.79 13.66 6.63
CA GLU A 67 6.18 13.43 6.29
C GLU A 67 6.34 13.27 4.78
N VAL A 68 7.37 13.91 4.22
CA VAL A 68 7.72 13.77 2.81
C VAL A 68 8.42 12.43 2.60
N VAL A 69 7.85 11.60 1.74
CA VAL A 69 8.35 10.26 1.43
C VAL A 69 8.65 10.17 -0.06
N GLN A 70 9.91 9.96 -0.40
CA GLN A 70 10.32 9.66 -1.76
C GLN A 70 10.28 8.17 -2.01
N ILE A 71 9.57 7.76 -3.07
CA ILE A 71 9.55 6.36 -3.53
C ILE A 71 10.35 6.30 -4.83
N LYS A 72 11.48 5.59 -4.77
CA LYS A 72 12.36 5.42 -5.92
C LYS A 72 11.78 4.40 -6.90
N GLN A 73 12.08 4.62 -8.17
CA GLN A 73 11.72 3.70 -9.25
C GLN A 73 12.04 2.25 -8.88
N GLY A 74 11.05 1.37 -9.03
CA GLY A 74 11.16 -0.07 -8.76
C GLY A 74 11.16 -0.45 -7.27
N HIS A 75 11.18 0.51 -6.36
CA HIS A 75 11.11 0.24 -4.92
C HIS A 75 9.66 0.07 -4.46
N ILE A 76 9.48 -0.75 -3.43
CA ILE A 76 8.18 -0.94 -2.78
C ILE A 76 8.11 -0.06 -1.53
N THR A 77 6.98 0.60 -1.36
CA THR A 77 6.58 1.27 -0.12
C THR A 77 5.30 0.63 0.39
N LEU A 78 5.26 0.33 1.67
CA LEU A 78 4.19 -0.41 2.33
C LEU A 78 3.78 0.36 3.60
N PHE A 79 2.49 0.61 3.77
CA PHE A 79 1.96 1.29 4.95
C PHE A 79 0.48 0.97 5.17
N TRP A 80 0.01 1.18 6.39
CA TRP A 80 -1.42 1.09 6.68
C TRP A 80 -2.10 2.40 6.26
N ALA A 81 -3.01 2.31 5.30
CA ALA A 81 -3.61 3.48 4.66
C ALA A 81 -4.58 4.28 5.56
N CYS A 82 -4.84 3.83 6.79
CA CYS A 82 -5.45 4.66 7.84
C CYS A 82 -4.61 5.91 8.14
N THR A 83 -3.31 5.85 7.88
CA THR A 83 -2.44 7.01 7.96
C THR A 83 -2.75 7.95 6.78
N PRO A 84 -3.06 9.25 7.03
CA PRO A 84 -3.34 10.20 5.96
C PRO A 84 -2.18 10.28 4.96
N HIS A 85 -2.48 10.21 3.68
CA HIS A 85 -1.48 10.21 2.63
C HIS A 85 -1.96 10.92 1.37
N GLN A 86 -1.00 11.42 0.61
CA GLN A 86 -1.25 12.22 -0.59
C GLN A 86 -0.07 12.08 -1.55
N LEU A 87 -0.33 11.73 -2.81
CA LEU A 87 0.65 11.87 -3.87
C LEU A 87 0.82 13.35 -4.18
N THR A 88 1.98 13.92 -3.87
CA THR A 88 2.25 15.36 -4.05
C THR A 88 2.99 15.66 -5.34
N ARG A 89 3.93 14.80 -5.74
CA ARG A 89 4.72 15.00 -6.96
C ARG A 89 4.92 13.68 -7.71
N PRO A 90 4.23 13.49 -8.84
CA PRO A 90 4.44 12.32 -9.69
C PRO A 90 5.78 12.34 -10.44
N GLY A 91 6.46 13.48 -10.53
CA GLY A 91 7.72 13.63 -11.27
C GLY A 91 7.56 13.22 -12.73
N SER A 92 8.54 12.48 -13.25
CA SER A 92 8.51 11.91 -14.60
C SER A 92 7.82 10.54 -14.67
N CYS A 93 7.33 10.01 -13.55
CA CYS A 93 6.68 8.72 -13.49
C CYS A 93 5.35 8.75 -14.25
N GLN A 94 5.19 7.82 -15.20
CA GLN A 94 3.96 7.67 -15.99
C GLN A 94 3.23 6.36 -15.70
N SER A 95 3.87 5.44 -14.99
CA SER A 95 3.30 4.14 -14.65
C SER A 95 3.66 3.73 -13.24
N MET A 96 2.66 3.51 -12.41
CA MET A 96 2.82 2.98 -11.07
C MET A 96 1.70 2.01 -10.71
N ALA A 97 2.00 1.08 -9.82
CA ALA A 97 1.02 0.18 -9.23
C ALA A 97 0.68 0.61 -7.81
N ILE A 98 -0.59 0.54 -7.47
CA ILE A 98 -1.11 0.71 -6.12
C ILE A 98 -1.91 -0.54 -5.77
N PHE A 99 -1.47 -1.23 -4.71
CA PHE A 99 -2.17 -2.40 -4.18
C PHE A 99 -2.91 -1.98 -2.91
N ASN A 100 -4.17 -2.30 -2.84
CA ASN A 100 -4.97 -2.16 -1.61
C ASN A 100 -5.29 -3.55 -1.09
N LEU A 101 -4.76 -3.88 0.08
CA LEU A 101 -4.86 -5.19 0.69
C LEU A 101 -5.75 -5.14 1.93
N PRO A 102 -6.73 -6.03 2.08
CA PRO A 102 -7.41 -6.18 3.36
C PRO A 102 -6.41 -6.49 4.47
N MET A 103 -6.55 -5.86 5.63
CA MET A 103 -5.63 -6.06 6.77
C MET A 103 -5.57 -7.55 7.18
N HIS A 104 -6.71 -8.25 7.20
CA HIS A 104 -6.74 -9.66 7.58
C HIS A 104 -5.94 -10.55 6.62
N LEU A 105 -5.91 -10.21 5.33
CA LEU A 105 -5.12 -10.91 4.33
C LEU A 105 -3.63 -10.65 4.55
N PHE A 106 -3.24 -9.39 4.74
CA PHE A 106 -1.87 -9.02 5.07
C PHE A 106 -1.34 -9.77 6.30
N LEU A 107 -2.14 -9.85 7.35
CA LEU A 107 -1.78 -10.56 8.58
C LEU A 107 -1.76 -12.09 8.43
N SER A 108 -2.37 -12.63 7.38
CA SER A 108 -2.38 -14.08 7.11
C SER A 108 -1.06 -14.60 6.51
N TRP A 109 -0.27 -13.73 5.91
CA TRP A 109 1.00 -14.11 5.30
C TRP A 109 2.13 -14.19 6.32
N PRO A 110 3.06 -15.16 6.18
CA PRO A 110 4.17 -15.34 7.12
C PRO A 110 5.31 -14.34 6.86
N LEU A 111 5.06 -13.07 7.10
CA LEU A 111 6.03 -12.00 6.97
C LEU A 111 6.82 -11.81 8.27
N ASP A 112 7.92 -11.03 8.19
CA ASP A 112 8.69 -10.65 9.36
C ASP A 112 7.79 -9.96 10.40
N ARG A 113 7.89 -10.41 11.66
CA ARG A 113 7.07 -9.88 12.75
C ARG A 113 7.33 -8.39 13.00
N GLU A 114 8.58 -7.94 12.89
CA GLU A 114 8.93 -6.52 13.07
C GLU A 114 8.32 -5.67 11.95
N LEU A 115 8.32 -6.16 10.72
CA LEU A 115 7.67 -5.48 9.60
C LEU A 115 6.17 -5.33 9.86
N ILE A 116 5.51 -6.40 10.27
CA ILE A 116 4.07 -6.38 10.61
C ILE A 116 3.81 -5.38 11.74
N ASN A 117 4.64 -5.39 12.78
CA ASN A 117 4.49 -4.48 13.90
C ASN A 117 4.63 -3.01 13.46
N HIS A 118 5.59 -2.69 12.63
CA HIS A 118 5.75 -1.33 12.12
C HIS A 118 4.54 -0.87 11.30
N VAL A 119 4.06 -1.71 10.41
CA VAL A 119 2.87 -1.40 9.58
C VAL A 119 1.64 -1.18 10.45
N THR A 120 1.37 -2.08 11.38
CA THR A 120 0.20 -1.99 12.27
C THR A 120 0.29 -0.84 13.27
N HIS A 121 1.47 -0.27 13.49
CA HIS A 121 1.67 0.94 14.31
C HIS A 121 1.72 2.23 13.46
N GLY A 122 1.35 2.15 12.19
CA GLY A 122 1.24 3.32 11.33
C GLY A 122 2.55 3.82 10.73
N MET A 123 3.60 3.02 10.75
CA MET A 123 4.87 3.37 10.12
C MET A 123 4.88 3.02 8.63
N VAL A 124 5.65 3.79 7.87
CA VAL A 124 5.90 3.53 6.46
C VAL A 124 7.14 2.67 6.32
N ILE A 125 7.03 1.58 5.56
CA ILE A 125 8.14 0.65 5.26
C ILE A 125 8.57 0.83 3.82
N LYS A 126 9.85 0.84 3.59
CA LYS A 126 10.50 1.06 2.30
C LYS A 126 11.47 -0.06 1.99
N SER A 127 11.47 -0.57 0.76
CA SER A 127 12.49 -1.53 0.33
C SER A 127 13.86 -0.85 0.22
N LEU A 128 14.93 -1.57 0.57
CA LEU A 128 16.31 -1.09 0.43
C LEU A 128 16.80 -1.17 -1.02
N ALA A 129 16.22 -2.07 -1.82
CA ALA A 129 16.59 -2.29 -3.21
C ALA A 129 15.35 -2.33 -4.10
N SER A 130 15.54 -2.13 -5.41
CA SER A 130 14.50 -2.35 -6.41
C SER A 130 14.03 -3.82 -6.35
N GLN A 131 12.73 -4.03 -6.44
CA GLN A 131 12.12 -5.36 -6.34
C GLN A 131 11.91 -6.06 -7.69
N GLN A 132 12.30 -5.43 -8.78
CA GLN A 132 12.21 -5.98 -10.14
C GLN A 132 10.79 -6.47 -10.51
N LEU A 133 9.77 -5.85 -9.95
CA LEU A 133 8.40 -6.13 -10.29
C LEU A 133 8.08 -5.57 -11.68
N SER A 134 7.45 -6.37 -12.55
CA SER A 134 7.10 -5.95 -13.90
C SER A 134 5.63 -5.53 -14.01
N THR A 135 5.34 -4.64 -14.95
CA THR A 135 3.96 -4.25 -15.27
C THR A 135 3.15 -5.45 -15.81
N PHE A 136 3.79 -6.40 -16.48
CA PHE A 136 3.14 -7.62 -16.97
C PHE A 136 2.62 -8.50 -15.83
N GLU A 137 3.42 -8.67 -14.76
CA GLU A 137 2.99 -9.40 -13.57
C GLU A 137 1.78 -8.73 -12.93
N VAL A 138 1.82 -7.41 -12.77
CA VAL A 138 0.72 -6.64 -12.18
C VAL A 138 -0.54 -6.73 -13.03
N GLN A 139 -0.43 -6.64 -14.34
CA GLN A 139 -1.57 -6.79 -15.26
C GLN A 139 -2.17 -8.19 -15.18
N ARG A 140 -1.34 -9.24 -15.10
CA ARG A 140 -1.81 -10.62 -14.91
C ARG A 140 -2.58 -10.76 -13.61
N TRP A 141 -2.08 -10.24 -12.50
CA TRP A 141 -2.76 -10.28 -11.22
C TRP A 141 -4.09 -9.53 -11.23
N GLN A 142 -4.16 -8.37 -11.90
CA GLN A 142 -5.44 -7.66 -12.08
C GLN A 142 -6.47 -8.53 -12.80
N GLN A 143 -6.08 -9.20 -13.87
CA GLN A 143 -6.95 -10.08 -14.64
C GLN A 143 -7.38 -11.29 -13.80
N GLU A 144 -6.45 -11.91 -13.10
CA GLU A 144 -6.73 -13.08 -12.26
C GLU A 144 -7.63 -12.73 -11.06
N LEU A 145 -7.46 -11.58 -10.43
CA LEU A 145 -8.33 -11.13 -9.34
C LEU A 145 -9.78 -10.88 -9.79
N ASN A 146 -9.99 -10.56 -11.06
CA ASN A 146 -11.31 -10.38 -11.65
C ASN A 146 -11.88 -11.65 -12.31
N ASN A 147 -11.18 -12.76 -12.24
CA ASN A 147 -11.64 -14.02 -12.81
C ASN A 147 -12.79 -14.59 -11.98
N PRO A 148 -13.84 -15.15 -12.61
CA PRO A 148 -14.94 -15.80 -11.89
C PRO A 148 -14.52 -17.08 -11.16
N ASN A 149 -13.43 -17.73 -11.58
CA ASN A 149 -12.90 -18.92 -10.93
C ASN A 149 -12.10 -18.55 -9.67
N GLU A 150 -12.55 -19.02 -8.52
CA GLU A 150 -11.92 -18.75 -7.23
C GLU A 150 -10.46 -19.23 -7.17
N GLN A 151 -10.16 -20.38 -7.77
CA GLN A 151 -8.79 -20.91 -7.77
C GLN A 151 -7.82 -20.01 -8.53
N ILE A 152 -8.29 -19.38 -9.60
CA ILE A 152 -7.47 -18.40 -10.35
C ILE A 152 -7.27 -17.11 -9.55
N ARG A 153 -8.32 -16.61 -8.89
CA ARG A 153 -8.17 -15.47 -7.98
C ARG A 153 -7.16 -15.76 -6.87
N GLN A 154 -7.20 -16.97 -6.32
CA GLN A 154 -6.28 -17.38 -5.25
C GLN A 154 -4.83 -17.46 -5.72
N LEU A 155 -4.58 -17.81 -6.97
CA LEU A 155 -3.22 -17.76 -7.55
C LEU A 155 -2.61 -16.36 -7.44
N ALA A 156 -3.35 -15.34 -7.84
CA ALA A 156 -2.88 -13.95 -7.73
C ALA A 156 -2.60 -13.57 -6.28
N ILE A 157 -3.50 -13.92 -5.36
CA ILE A 157 -3.35 -13.64 -3.94
C ILE A 157 -2.09 -14.30 -3.39
N ASP A 158 -1.85 -15.56 -3.72
CA ASP A 158 -0.68 -16.30 -3.26
C ASP A 158 0.63 -15.72 -3.83
N GLU A 159 0.65 -15.37 -5.11
CA GLU A 159 1.81 -14.75 -5.73
C GLU A 159 2.13 -13.37 -5.14
N ILE A 160 1.13 -12.57 -4.84
CA ILE A 160 1.31 -11.27 -4.19
C ILE A 160 1.85 -11.46 -2.77
N GLY A 161 1.38 -12.47 -2.06
CA GLY A 161 1.94 -12.86 -0.77
C GLY A 161 3.41 -13.24 -0.87
N LEU A 162 3.80 -13.99 -1.89
CA LEU A 162 5.20 -14.33 -2.16
C LEU A 162 6.04 -13.10 -2.54
N MET A 163 5.47 -12.17 -3.29
CA MET A 163 6.14 -10.89 -3.58
C MET A 163 6.47 -10.14 -2.28
N LEU A 164 5.53 -10.06 -1.35
CA LEU A 164 5.77 -9.43 -0.06
C LEU A 164 6.75 -10.24 0.81
N LYS A 165 6.74 -11.55 0.71
CA LYS A 165 7.73 -12.39 1.39
C LYS A 165 9.15 -12.11 0.88
N ARG A 166 9.33 -11.98 -0.43
CA ARG A 166 10.62 -11.58 -1.02
C ARG A 166 11.04 -10.19 -0.55
N PHE A 167 10.12 -9.25 -0.55
CA PHE A 167 10.34 -7.91 0.01
C PHE A 167 10.82 -7.98 1.46
N SER A 168 10.15 -8.78 2.28
CA SER A 168 10.50 -8.99 3.69
C SER A 168 11.91 -9.55 3.87
N LEU A 169 12.35 -10.42 2.96
CA LEU A 169 13.66 -11.06 3.01
C LEU A 169 14.78 -10.24 2.36
N SER A 170 14.46 -9.41 1.36
CA SER A 170 15.46 -8.64 0.61
C SER A 170 16.01 -7.43 1.34
N GLY A 171 15.40 -7.06 2.44
CA GLY A 171 15.79 -5.91 3.26
C GLY A 171 14.84 -4.72 3.06
N TRP A 172 14.47 -4.16 4.19
CA TRP A 172 13.56 -3.03 4.30
C TRP A 172 13.97 -2.15 5.49
N GLN A 173 13.47 -0.94 5.50
CA GLN A 173 13.63 -0.05 6.64
C GLN A 173 12.35 0.74 6.88
N PRO A 174 12.02 1.06 8.15
CA PRO A 174 11.01 2.03 8.45
C PRO A 174 11.51 3.42 8.08
N ILE A 175 10.61 4.29 7.62
CA ILE A 175 10.93 5.70 7.46
C ILE A 175 10.89 6.32 8.85
N LEU A 176 12.06 6.69 9.33
CA LEU A 176 12.20 7.38 10.60
C LEU A 176 11.70 8.82 10.41
N VAL A 177 10.73 9.19 11.22
CA VAL A 177 10.37 10.60 11.40
C VAL A 177 11.61 11.28 11.96
N ASN A 178 12.25 12.14 11.18
CA ASN A 178 13.24 13.05 11.73
C ASN A 178 12.52 13.90 12.76
N LYS A 179 12.67 13.55 14.02
CA LYS A 179 12.37 14.48 15.09
C LYS A 179 13.32 15.64 14.89
N THR A 180 12.86 16.66 14.19
CA THR A 180 13.53 17.95 14.29
C THR A 180 13.53 18.27 15.76
N SER A 181 14.68 18.08 16.38
CA SER A 181 14.95 18.54 17.72
C SER A 181 14.67 20.04 17.74
N ARG A 182 13.63 20.41 18.39
CA ARG A 182 13.44 21.79 18.82
C ARG A 182 14.24 22.03 20.09
#